data_0377f5f5868cc0aef430f6e3a259fdd1
#
_entry.id   0377f5f5868cc0aef430f6e3a259fdd1
#
_cell.length_a   1.000
_cell.length_b   1.000
_cell.length_c   1.000
_cell.angle_alpha   90.00
_cell.angle_beta   90.00
_cell.angle_gamma   90.00
#
_symmetry.space_group_name_H-M   'P 1'
#
loop_
_entity.id
_entity.type
_entity.pdbx_description
1 polymer ?
#
loop_
_entity_poly.entity_id
_entity_poly.type
_entity_poly.pdbx_seq_one_letter_code
_entity_poly.pdbx_strand_id
1 'polypeptide(L)'
;MKQKFTILFDLDGTLVDTAPDLMHAHNHVMKKFGYPTKSTEQIRNLVGQGAGAMLGRSIWGQAKKEFSKVNNEKVKKEMVSEFVDFYGKNIINESTLINGVKKFLKWCKKENISMAVCTNKQEYLSNDLLKKIGIYDYFEYVAGSDT
;
A
#
# COMPACT_ATOMS: atom_id res chain seq x y z
N MET A 1 -3.76 -33.04 -18.46
CA MET A 1 -3.10 -32.27 -17.37
C MET A 1 -3.98 -31.08 -17.01
N LYS A 2 -4.36 -30.95 -15.76
CA LYS A 2 -4.96 -29.67 -15.29
C LYS A 2 -3.88 -28.60 -15.39
N GLN A 3 -4.16 -27.53 -16.12
CA GLN A 3 -3.27 -26.38 -16.25
C GLN A 3 -3.14 -25.74 -14.86
N LYS A 4 -1.94 -25.80 -14.26
CA LYS A 4 -1.65 -25.11 -13.01
C LYS A 4 -1.43 -23.62 -13.33
N PHE A 5 -2.21 -22.76 -12.76
CA PHE A 5 -2.02 -21.31 -12.83
C PHE A 5 -1.92 -20.73 -11.41
N THR A 6 -1.28 -19.60 -11.32
CA THR A 6 -1.15 -18.84 -10.07
C THR A 6 -1.90 -17.53 -10.23
N ILE A 7 -2.65 -17.13 -9.22
CA ILE A 7 -3.27 -15.81 -9.18
C ILE A 7 -2.34 -14.87 -8.43
N LEU A 8 -1.99 -13.77 -9.09
CA LEU A 8 -1.24 -12.66 -8.49
C LEU A 8 -2.22 -11.57 -8.07
N PHE A 9 -2.16 -11.18 -6.81
CA PHE A 9 -3.00 -10.14 -6.24
C PHE A 9 -2.17 -8.88 -5.97
N ASP A 10 -2.68 -7.72 -6.31
CA ASP A 10 -2.25 -6.48 -5.68
C ASP A 10 -2.80 -6.41 -4.24
N LEU A 11 -2.26 -5.53 -3.43
CA LEU A 11 -2.60 -5.46 -2.01
C LEU A 11 -3.51 -4.26 -1.70
N ASP A 12 -2.96 -3.04 -1.80
CA ASP A 12 -3.67 -1.81 -1.44
C ASP A 12 -4.83 -1.54 -2.40
N GLY A 13 -6.05 -1.49 -1.88
CA GLY A 13 -7.26 -1.26 -2.68
C GLY A 13 -7.75 -2.48 -3.46
N THR A 14 -7.07 -3.63 -3.36
CA THR A 14 -7.47 -4.90 -4.01
C THR A 14 -7.85 -5.95 -2.97
N LEU A 15 -6.95 -6.29 -2.06
CA LEU A 15 -7.22 -7.21 -0.95
C LEU A 15 -7.67 -6.47 0.31
N VAL A 16 -7.09 -5.33 0.58
CA VAL A 16 -7.30 -4.52 1.78
C VAL A 16 -7.61 -3.08 1.41
N ASP A 17 -8.65 -2.52 1.98
CA ASP A 17 -8.86 -1.06 1.96
C ASP A 17 -7.93 -0.41 2.98
N THR A 18 -6.77 0.01 2.51
CA THR A 18 -5.71 0.62 3.32
C THR A 18 -5.77 2.14 3.33
N ALA A 19 -6.67 2.76 2.57
CA ALA A 19 -6.75 4.21 2.41
C ALA A 19 -6.89 4.97 3.74
N PRO A 20 -7.66 4.52 4.74
CA PRO A 20 -7.77 5.22 6.02
C PRO A 20 -6.42 5.35 6.74
N ASP A 21 -5.67 4.26 6.88
CA ASP A 21 -4.38 4.29 7.59
C ASP A 21 -3.28 4.98 6.77
N LEU A 22 -3.31 4.85 5.45
CA LEU A 22 -2.45 5.63 4.55
C LEU A 22 -2.74 7.12 4.63
N MET A 23 -4.00 7.52 4.79
CA MET A 23 -4.40 8.92 4.99
C MET A 23 -3.82 9.49 6.29
N HIS A 24 -3.85 8.74 7.38
CA HIS A 24 -3.26 9.19 8.65
C HIS A 24 -1.74 9.39 8.52
N ALA A 25 -1.04 8.44 7.87
CA ALA A 25 0.39 8.57 7.64
C ALA A 25 0.73 9.74 6.70
N HIS A 26 -0.04 9.90 5.63
CA HIS A 26 0.09 11.04 4.72
C HIS A 26 -0.07 12.38 5.45
N ASN A 27 -1.14 12.51 6.22
CA ASN A 27 -1.45 13.76 6.92
C ASN A 27 -0.48 14.06 8.06
N HIS A 28 0.09 13.03 8.70
CA HIS A 28 1.19 13.20 9.63
C HIS A 28 2.39 13.89 8.96
N VAL A 29 2.80 13.40 7.78
CA VAL A 29 3.90 14.00 7.02
C VAL A 29 3.53 15.41 6.53
N MET A 30 2.32 15.60 6.00
CA MET A 30 1.88 16.92 5.53
C MET A 30 1.95 17.97 6.65
N LYS A 31 1.44 17.65 7.83
CA LYS A 31 1.51 18.57 8.99
C LYS A 31 2.93 18.87 9.40
N LYS A 32 3.81 17.86 9.43
CA LYS A 32 5.21 18.02 9.82
C LYS A 32 5.99 18.93 8.86
N PHE A 33 5.71 18.85 7.57
CA PHE A 33 6.42 19.59 6.52
C PHE A 33 5.66 20.82 5.99
N GLY A 34 4.51 21.18 6.58
CA GLY A 34 3.78 22.40 6.27
C GLY A 34 2.94 22.34 4.98
N TYR A 35 2.47 21.18 4.58
CA TYR A 35 1.59 20.99 3.42
C TYR A 35 0.14 20.73 3.83
N PRO A 36 -0.85 21.00 2.95
CA PRO A 36 -2.25 20.71 3.22
C PRO A 36 -2.52 19.20 3.41
N THR A 37 -3.41 18.90 4.34
CA THR A 37 -3.89 17.52 4.57
C THR A 37 -4.91 17.13 3.51
N LYS A 38 -5.19 15.81 3.40
CA LYS A 38 -6.19 15.24 2.49
C LYS A 38 -7.17 14.34 3.22
N SER A 39 -8.35 14.19 2.65
CA SER A 39 -9.34 13.21 3.11
C SER A 39 -8.97 11.79 2.70
N THR A 40 -9.58 10.80 3.34
CA THR A 40 -9.42 9.39 2.96
C THR A 40 -9.76 9.15 1.50
N GLU A 41 -10.83 9.77 0.98
CA GLU A 41 -11.24 9.61 -0.41
C GLU A 41 -10.22 10.19 -1.39
N GLN A 42 -9.63 11.33 -1.07
CA GLN A 42 -8.54 11.89 -1.88
C GLN A 42 -7.31 10.98 -1.88
N ILE A 43 -6.98 10.36 -0.74
CA ILE A 43 -5.86 9.41 -0.65
C ILE A 43 -6.18 8.13 -1.44
N ARG A 44 -7.43 7.63 -1.39
CA ARG A 44 -7.85 6.44 -2.16
C ARG A 44 -7.54 6.58 -3.66
N ASN A 45 -7.67 7.78 -4.20
CA ASN A 45 -7.33 8.09 -5.60
C ASN A 45 -5.81 8.19 -5.87
N LEU A 46 -4.98 8.22 -4.84
CA LEU A 46 -3.51 8.35 -4.93
C LEU A 46 -2.77 7.05 -4.65
N VAL A 47 -3.47 6.03 -4.16
CA VAL A 47 -2.88 4.73 -3.77
C VAL A 47 -2.45 3.93 -5.01
N GLY A 48 -1.44 3.08 -4.86
CA GLY A 48 -1.08 2.02 -5.82
C GLY A 48 0.31 2.13 -6.44
N GLN A 49 1.02 3.23 -6.29
CA GLN A 49 2.37 3.42 -6.88
C GLN A 49 3.49 3.61 -5.84
N GLY A 50 3.21 3.25 -4.59
CA GLY A 50 4.14 3.41 -3.47
C GLY A 50 4.11 4.78 -2.79
N ALA A 51 4.74 4.86 -1.62
CA ALA A 51 4.70 6.03 -0.74
C ALA A 51 5.27 7.30 -1.38
N GLY A 52 6.42 7.20 -2.04
CA GLY A 52 7.06 8.34 -2.68
C GLY A 52 6.22 8.95 -3.80
N ALA A 53 5.61 8.11 -4.63
CA ALA A 53 4.73 8.56 -5.70
C ALA A 53 3.43 9.17 -5.16
N MET A 54 2.87 8.60 -4.10
CA MET A 54 1.67 9.14 -3.44
C MET A 54 1.93 10.52 -2.84
N LEU A 55 2.99 10.69 -2.07
CA LEU A 55 3.39 11.97 -1.50
C LEU A 55 3.67 13.01 -2.60
N GLY A 56 4.38 12.61 -3.65
CA GLY A 56 4.70 13.48 -4.77
C GLY A 56 3.47 13.98 -5.51
N ARG A 57 2.56 13.10 -5.86
CA ARG A 57 1.29 13.50 -6.50
C ARG A 57 0.41 14.34 -5.60
N SER A 58 0.44 14.08 -4.31
CA SER A 58 -0.30 14.87 -3.33
C SER A 58 0.16 16.31 -3.26
N ILE A 59 1.47 16.56 -3.32
CA ILE A 59 2.07 17.89 -3.13
C ILE A 59 2.17 18.65 -4.45
N TRP A 60 2.63 18.01 -5.50
CA TRP A 60 2.96 18.66 -6.78
C TRP A 60 2.02 18.30 -7.93
N GLY A 61 0.95 17.53 -7.67
CA GLY A 61 0.02 17.09 -8.69
C GLY A 61 0.58 16.01 -9.62
N GLN A 62 -0.07 15.78 -10.75
CA GLN A 62 0.31 14.71 -11.70
C GLN A 62 1.50 15.07 -12.61
N ALA A 63 1.97 16.32 -12.57
CA ALA A 63 3.04 16.77 -13.45
C ALA A 63 4.41 16.29 -12.95
N LYS A 64 4.91 15.21 -13.51
CA LYS A 64 6.29 14.72 -13.30
C LYS A 64 7.37 15.84 -13.43
N LYS A 65 7.08 16.89 -14.20
CA LYS A 65 7.97 18.02 -14.42
C LYS A 65 8.13 18.92 -13.19
N GLU A 66 7.10 19.07 -12.36
CA GLU A 66 7.18 19.86 -11.13
C GLU A 66 7.86 19.10 -9.99
N PHE A 67 7.73 17.78 -9.98
CA PHE A 67 8.44 16.92 -9.04
C PHE A 67 9.97 17.04 -9.15
N SER A 68 10.47 17.30 -10.35
CA SER A 68 11.91 17.49 -10.60
C SER A 68 12.40 18.90 -10.28
N LYS A 69 11.52 19.89 -10.13
CA LYS A 69 11.89 21.28 -9.85
C LYS A 69 12.11 21.57 -8.37
N VAL A 70 11.55 20.76 -7.49
CA VAL A 70 11.85 20.86 -6.06
C VAL A 70 13.12 20.06 -5.81
N ASN A 71 14.23 20.72 -6.04
CA ASN A 71 15.59 20.17 -6.01
C ASN A 71 16.08 19.87 -4.58
N ASN A 72 15.20 19.27 -3.74
CA ASN A 72 15.59 18.84 -2.42
C ASN A 72 15.30 17.32 -2.24
N GLU A 73 16.16 16.50 -2.85
CA GLU A 73 16.12 15.03 -2.70
C GLU A 73 16.13 14.62 -1.22
N LYS A 74 16.76 15.43 -0.37
CA LYS A 74 16.82 15.20 1.07
C LYS A 74 15.44 15.32 1.71
N VAL A 75 14.70 16.39 1.43
CA VAL A 75 13.34 16.59 1.95
C VAL A 75 12.43 15.46 1.48
N LYS A 76 12.52 15.07 0.23
CA LYS A 76 11.76 13.94 -0.32
C LYS A 76 12.06 12.62 0.41
N LYS A 77 13.32 12.30 0.63
CA LYS A 77 13.75 11.08 1.35
C LYS A 77 13.28 11.12 2.81
N GLU A 78 13.41 12.24 3.48
CA GLU A 78 12.94 12.43 4.86
C GLU A 78 11.42 12.27 4.95
N MET A 79 10.66 12.81 4.01
CA MET A 79 9.21 12.67 3.95
C MET A 79 8.77 11.21 3.76
N VAL A 80 9.42 10.49 2.85
CA VAL A 80 9.12 9.06 2.62
C VAL A 80 9.47 8.23 3.85
N SER A 81 10.63 8.48 4.44
CA SER A 81 11.06 7.78 5.68
C SER A 81 10.06 8.00 6.81
N GLU A 82 9.67 9.25 7.06
CA GLU A 82 8.68 9.60 8.07
C GLU A 82 7.32 8.94 7.83
N PHE A 83 6.90 8.91 6.55
CA PHE A 83 5.66 8.24 6.16
C PHE A 83 5.72 6.74 6.46
N VAL A 84 6.79 6.08 6.05
CA VAL A 84 6.99 4.63 6.22
C VAL A 84 7.04 4.26 7.69
N ASP A 85 7.77 5.03 8.49
CA ASP A 85 7.90 4.82 9.95
C ASP A 85 6.56 4.99 10.67
N PHE A 86 5.84 6.06 10.37
CA PHE A 86 4.52 6.29 10.96
C PHE A 86 3.51 5.22 10.53
N TYR A 87 3.46 4.92 9.22
CA TYR A 87 2.56 3.90 8.68
C TYR A 87 2.84 2.52 9.27
N GLY A 88 4.10 2.11 9.35
CA GLY A 88 4.48 0.82 9.92
C GLY A 88 4.03 0.65 11.38
N LYS A 89 4.07 1.70 12.18
CA LYS A 89 3.59 1.71 13.58
C LYS A 89 2.05 1.67 13.68
N ASN A 90 1.33 2.08 12.63
CA ASN A 90 -0.12 2.25 12.61
C ASN A 90 -0.78 1.48 11.45
N ILE A 91 -0.20 0.37 11.04
CA ILE A 91 -0.51 -0.29 9.76
C ILE A 91 -1.93 -0.85 9.66
N ILE A 92 -2.59 -1.10 10.79
CA ILE A 92 -3.93 -1.69 10.84
C ILE A 92 -4.79 -1.08 11.97
N ASN A 93 -4.99 0.22 11.94
CA ASN A 93 -5.91 0.87 12.88
C ASN A 93 -7.34 0.93 12.31
N GLU A 94 -7.49 1.26 11.04
CA GLU A 94 -8.78 1.42 10.35
C GLU A 94 -8.87 0.64 9.04
N SER A 95 -7.79 -0.01 8.60
CA SER A 95 -7.76 -0.84 7.39
C SER A 95 -8.61 -2.09 7.55
N THR A 96 -9.34 -2.45 6.51
CA THR A 96 -10.25 -3.61 6.51
C THR A 96 -10.10 -4.43 5.23
N LEU A 97 -10.41 -5.73 5.32
CA LEU A 97 -10.51 -6.56 4.12
C LEU A 97 -11.60 -6.03 3.19
N ILE A 98 -11.30 -5.99 1.90
CA ILE A 98 -12.32 -5.69 0.90
C ILE A 98 -13.35 -6.82 0.88
N ASN A 99 -14.62 -6.43 0.75
CA ASN A 99 -15.74 -7.36 0.81
C ASN A 99 -15.60 -8.48 -0.24
N GLY A 100 -15.79 -9.71 0.19
CA GLY A 100 -15.68 -10.90 -0.65
C GLY A 100 -14.27 -11.51 -0.75
N VAL A 101 -13.21 -10.79 -0.37
CA VAL A 101 -11.82 -11.27 -0.46
C VAL A 101 -11.62 -12.56 0.31
N LYS A 102 -12.00 -12.62 1.56
CA LYS A 102 -11.80 -13.81 2.39
C LYS A 102 -12.52 -15.04 1.84
N LYS A 103 -13.73 -14.85 1.31
CA LYS A 103 -14.50 -15.91 0.66
C LYS A 103 -13.80 -16.42 -0.60
N PHE A 104 -13.26 -15.52 -1.41
CA PHE A 104 -12.55 -15.87 -2.64
C PHE A 104 -11.24 -16.59 -2.34
N LEU A 105 -10.44 -16.12 -1.37
CA LEU A 105 -9.20 -16.79 -0.97
C LEU A 105 -9.44 -18.22 -0.45
N LYS A 106 -10.50 -18.42 0.34
CA LYS A 106 -10.91 -19.75 0.81
C LYS A 106 -11.29 -20.66 -0.35
N TRP A 107 -12.01 -20.14 -1.33
CA TRP A 107 -12.38 -20.88 -2.54
C TRP A 107 -11.13 -21.27 -3.34
N CYS A 108 -10.22 -20.35 -3.59
CA CYS A 108 -8.95 -20.63 -4.28
C CYS A 108 -8.16 -21.75 -3.58
N LYS A 109 -8.07 -21.69 -2.26
CA LYS A 109 -7.39 -22.73 -1.47
C LYS A 109 -8.07 -24.09 -1.61
N LYS A 110 -9.40 -24.13 -1.58
CA LYS A 110 -10.19 -25.36 -1.77
C LYS A 110 -9.97 -25.96 -3.16
N GLU A 111 -9.85 -25.13 -4.19
CA GLU A 111 -9.60 -25.53 -5.57
C GLU A 111 -8.12 -25.80 -5.88
N ASN A 112 -7.24 -25.74 -4.87
CA ASN A 112 -5.78 -25.90 -5.02
C ASN A 112 -5.17 -24.92 -6.04
N ILE A 113 -5.65 -23.68 -6.05
CA ILE A 113 -5.10 -22.60 -6.87
C ILE A 113 -4.00 -21.91 -6.08
N SER A 114 -2.80 -21.84 -6.66
CA SER A 114 -1.67 -21.10 -6.08
C SER A 114 -1.94 -19.61 -6.09
N MET A 115 -1.57 -18.93 -5.00
CA MET A 115 -1.80 -17.50 -4.82
C MET A 115 -0.53 -16.80 -4.35
N ALA A 116 -0.28 -15.61 -4.90
CA ALA A 116 0.82 -14.76 -4.48
C ALA A 116 0.38 -13.30 -4.47
N VAL A 117 1.08 -12.48 -3.69
CA VAL A 117 0.90 -11.02 -3.67
C VAL A 117 2.04 -10.36 -4.42
N CYS A 118 1.72 -9.38 -5.27
CA CYS A 118 2.67 -8.53 -5.97
C CYS A 118 2.22 -7.08 -5.81
N THR A 119 3.01 -6.27 -5.09
CA THR A 119 2.61 -4.93 -4.67
C THR A 119 3.74 -3.91 -4.74
N ASN A 120 3.41 -2.64 -4.94
CA ASN A 120 4.34 -1.52 -4.81
C ASN A 120 4.64 -1.11 -3.35
N LYS A 121 3.99 -1.74 -2.38
CA LYS A 121 4.33 -1.62 -0.96
C LYS A 121 5.62 -2.40 -0.67
N GLN A 122 6.43 -1.93 0.27
CA GLN A 122 7.62 -2.66 0.74
C GLN A 122 7.23 -4.03 1.32
N GLU A 123 8.08 -5.03 1.10
CA GLU A 123 7.81 -6.43 1.45
C GLU A 123 7.50 -6.60 2.95
N TYR A 124 8.31 -6.00 3.83
CA TYR A 124 8.11 -6.15 5.27
C TYR A 124 6.79 -5.55 5.75
N LEU A 125 6.37 -4.40 5.21
CA LEU A 125 5.06 -3.79 5.50
C LEU A 125 3.91 -4.64 4.96
N SER A 126 4.09 -5.22 3.78
CA SER A 126 3.09 -6.12 3.17
C SER A 126 2.90 -7.37 4.02
N ASN A 127 3.99 -7.98 4.45
CA ASN A 127 3.96 -9.16 5.33
C ASN A 127 3.30 -8.84 6.68
N ASP A 128 3.63 -7.71 7.29
CA ASP A 128 3.04 -7.29 8.57
C ASP A 128 1.53 -7.04 8.45
N LEU A 129 1.12 -6.32 7.41
CA LEU A 129 -0.30 -6.08 7.13
C LEU A 129 -1.08 -7.38 6.91
N LEU A 130 -0.57 -8.27 6.05
CA LEU A 130 -1.23 -9.54 5.74
C LEU A 130 -1.38 -10.46 6.96
N LYS A 131 -0.36 -10.49 7.82
CA LYS A 131 -0.39 -11.24 9.09
C LYS A 131 -1.41 -10.67 10.05
N LYS A 132 -1.39 -9.35 10.27
CA LYS A 132 -2.30 -8.68 11.20
C LYS A 132 -3.76 -8.74 10.76
N ILE A 133 -4.01 -8.68 9.45
CA ILE A 133 -5.38 -8.78 8.92
C ILE A 133 -5.84 -10.24 8.74
N GLY A 134 -4.96 -11.21 8.94
CA GLY A 134 -5.29 -12.63 9.03
C GLY A 134 -5.47 -13.35 7.69
N ILE A 135 -4.77 -12.93 6.64
CA ILE A 135 -4.79 -13.60 5.32
C ILE A 135 -3.42 -14.02 4.80
N TYR A 136 -2.36 -13.83 5.57
CA TYR A 136 -1.00 -14.15 5.15
C TYR A 136 -0.83 -15.61 4.66
N ASP A 137 -1.41 -16.56 5.38
CA ASP A 137 -1.25 -17.99 5.12
C ASP A 137 -1.96 -18.52 3.86
N TYR A 138 -2.68 -17.64 3.15
CA TYR A 138 -3.26 -17.99 1.84
C TYR A 138 -2.23 -17.88 0.71
N PHE A 139 -1.15 -17.14 0.90
CA PHE A 139 -0.18 -16.81 -0.16
C PHE A 139 1.10 -17.61 -0.02
N GLU A 140 1.56 -18.17 -1.14
CA GLU A 140 2.83 -18.90 -1.23
C GLU A 140 4.02 -17.92 -1.28
N TYR A 141 3.79 -16.71 -1.78
CA TYR A 141 4.82 -15.69 -1.94
C TYR A 141 4.23 -14.28 -1.84
N VAL A 142 5.03 -13.37 -1.29
CA VAL A 142 4.73 -11.94 -1.22
C VAL A 142 5.90 -11.17 -1.80
N ALA A 143 5.69 -10.52 -2.93
CA ALA A 143 6.65 -9.63 -3.57
C ALA A 143 6.25 -8.18 -3.32
N GLY A 144 7.12 -7.44 -2.65
CA GLY A 144 7.02 -6.00 -2.48
C GLY A 144 7.89 -5.24 -3.47
N SER A 145 7.92 -3.90 -3.35
CA SER A 145 8.71 -3.03 -4.23
C SER A 145 10.22 -3.23 -4.10
N ASP A 146 10.66 -3.82 -3.02
CA ASP A 146 12.05 -4.04 -2.63
C ASP A 146 12.46 -5.53 -2.62
N THR A 147 11.61 -6.39 -3.12
CA THR A 147 11.87 -7.84 -3.20
C THR A 147 12.94 -8.20 -4.24
#